data_4ce3e1c33d03c08cfa8c05c793dfcf8b
#
_entry.id   4ce3e1c33d03c08cfa8c05c793dfcf8b
#
_cell.length_a   1.000
_cell.length_b   1.000
_cell.length_c   1.000
_cell.angle_alpha   90.00
_cell.angle_beta   90.00
_cell.angle_gamma   90.00
#
_symmetry.space_group_name_H-M   'P 1'
#
loop_
_entity.id
_entity.type
_entity.pdbx_description
1 polymer ?
#
loop_
_entity_poly.entity_id
_entity_poly.type
_entity_poly.pdbx_seq_one_letter_code
_entity_poly.pdbx_strand_id
1 'polypeptide(L)' 'MSTNRPRYTVSVDDEMFSRIEDFRFENRFQTRSEATVELIRLGLEVVEKRKKEKEKEHRQS' A
#
# COMPACT_ATOMS: atom_id res chain seq x y z
N MET A 1 0.40 -26.06 3.76
CA MET A 1 0.73 -25.00 3.35
C MET A 1 0.98 -23.98 4.32
N SER A 2 1.96 -23.44 4.22
CA SER A 2 2.30 -22.52 5.17
C SER A 2 1.68 -21.23 4.93
N THR A 3 1.12 -20.71 5.89
CA THR A 3 0.52 -19.44 5.73
C THR A 3 1.13 -18.49 6.67
N ASN A 4 2.38 -18.64 6.92
CA ASN A 4 3.04 -17.74 7.79
C ASN A 4 3.23 -16.42 7.13
N ARG A 5 2.39 -15.49 7.44
CA ARG A 5 2.56 -14.14 6.96
C ARG A 5 3.16 -13.31 8.05
N PRO A 6 4.24 -12.62 7.78
CA PRO A 6 4.80 -11.73 8.78
C PRO A 6 3.77 -10.68 9.19
N ARG A 7 3.76 -10.37 10.46
CA ARG A 7 2.84 -9.37 10.97
C ARG A 7 3.61 -8.24 11.60
N TYR A 8 3.12 -7.05 11.41
CA TYR A 8 3.71 -5.91 12.09
C TYR A 8 2.67 -4.84 12.25
N THR A 9 2.92 -3.93 13.16
CA THR A 9 1.97 -2.89 13.50
C THR A 9 2.40 -1.59 12.88
N VAL A 10 1.45 -0.88 12.31
CA VAL A 10 1.70 0.41 11.70
C VAL A 10 0.87 1.46 12.41
N SER A 11 1.50 2.55 12.79
CA SER A 11 0.79 3.66 13.41
C SER A 11 0.49 4.69 12.36
N VAL A 12 -0.72 5.19 12.38
CA VAL A 12 -1.13 6.21 11.41
C VAL A 12 -1.81 7.34 12.18
N ASP A 13 -1.75 8.54 11.62
CA ASP A 13 -2.44 9.65 12.24
C ASP A 13 -3.92 9.60 11.87
N ASP A 14 -4.67 10.54 12.43
CA ASP A 14 -6.12 10.55 12.26
C ASP A 14 -6.51 10.73 10.81
N GLU A 15 -5.81 11.58 10.11
CA GLU A 15 -6.14 11.83 8.72
C GLU A 15 -5.90 10.58 7.87
N MET A 16 -4.78 9.94 8.07
CA MET A 16 -4.47 8.72 7.33
C MET A 16 -5.48 7.63 7.66
N PHE A 17 -5.82 7.51 8.93
CA PHE A 17 -6.79 6.52 9.36
C PHE A 17 -8.13 6.74 8.67
N SER A 18 -8.55 7.99 8.61
CA SER A 18 -9.82 8.32 7.97
C SER A 18 -9.81 7.94 6.50
N ARG A 19 -8.71 8.20 5.82
CA ARG A 19 -8.59 7.89 4.41
C ARG A 19 -8.62 6.38 4.17
N ILE A 20 -8.00 5.63 5.07
CA ILE A 20 -8.03 4.17 4.95
C ILE A 20 -9.45 3.66 5.13
N GLU A 21 -10.18 4.23 6.08
CA GLU A 21 -11.56 3.83 6.30
C GLU A 21 -12.43 4.14 5.10
N ASP A 22 -12.23 5.31 4.50
CA ASP A 22 -12.98 5.66 3.31
C ASP A 22 -12.71 4.66 2.19
N PHE A 23 -11.45 4.30 2.01
CA PHE A 23 -11.08 3.33 0.99
C PHE A 23 -11.74 1.99 1.28
N ARG A 24 -11.75 1.59 2.54
CA ARG A 24 -12.35 0.32 2.91
C ARG A 24 -13.84 0.29 2.55
N PHE A 25 -14.54 1.35 2.89
CA PHE A 25 -15.98 1.40 2.61
C PHE A 25 -16.27 1.49 1.12
N GLU A 26 -15.50 2.28 0.42
CA GLU A 26 -15.73 2.45 -1.01
C GLU A 26 -15.53 1.16 -1.77
N ASN A 27 -14.57 0.37 -1.35
CA ASN A 27 -14.25 -0.88 -2.02
C ASN A 27 -14.84 -2.09 -1.33
N ARG A 28 -15.60 -1.85 -0.27
CA ARG A 28 -16.35 -2.90 0.41
C ARG A 28 -15.48 -4.02 0.95
N PHE A 29 -14.35 -3.65 1.47
CA PHE A 29 -13.54 -4.63 2.17
C PHE A 29 -14.17 -4.95 3.51
N GLN A 30 -14.12 -6.21 3.90
CA GLN A 30 -14.74 -6.62 5.14
C GLN A 30 -13.95 -6.18 6.35
N THR A 31 -12.64 -6.11 6.23
CA THR A 31 -11.82 -5.73 7.36
C THR A 31 -10.89 -4.61 6.96
N ARG A 32 -10.48 -3.86 7.98
CA ARG A 32 -9.53 -2.78 7.76
C ARG A 32 -8.18 -3.33 7.32
N SER A 33 -7.84 -4.52 7.81
CA SER A 33 -6.58 -5.13 7.43
C SER A 33 -6.52 -5.42 5.95
N GLU A 34 -7.61 -5.91 5.39
CA GLU A 34 -7.65 -6.18 3.97
C GLU A 34 -7.48 -4.91 3.14
N ALA A 35 -8.14 -3.86 3.57
CA ALA A 35 -8.02 -2.58 2.87
C ALA A 35 -6.60 -2.06 2.95
N THR A 36 -5.99 -2.20 4.12
CA THR A 36 -4.63 -1.72 4.32
C THR A 36 -3.65 -2.47 3.44
N VAL A 37 -3.78 -3.77 3.36
CA VAL A 37 -2.89 -4.57 2.53
C VAL A 37 -3.03 -4.17 1.06
N GLU A 38 -4.26 -3.95 0.63
CA GLU A 38 -4.49 -3.54 -0.74
C GLU A 38 -3.86 -2.19 -1.04
N LEU A 39 -3.99 -1.26 -0.09
CA LEU A 39 -3.37 0.04 -0.26
C LEU A 39 -1.85 -0.06 -0.34
N ILE A 40 -1.27 -0.93 0.47
CA ILE A 40 0.16 -1.14 0.44
C ILE A 40 0.58 -1.70 -0.91
N ARG A 41 -0.17 -2.67 -1.40
CA ARG A 41 0.14 -3.27 -2.68
C ARG A 41 0.12 -2.24 -3.80
N LEU A 42 -0.91 -1.42 -3.81
CA LEU A 42 -1.02 -0.37 -4.82
C LEU A 42 0.12 0.63 -4.68
N GLY A 43 0.46 0.97 -3.45
CA GLY A 43 1.56 1.89 -3.22
C GLY A 43 2.88 1.36 -3.71
N LEU A 44 3.10 0.06 -3.48
CA LEU A 44 4.33 -0.55 -3.94
C LEU A 44 4.42 -0.54 -5.46
N GLU A 45 3.31 -0.75 -6.13
CA GLU A 45 3.29 -0.69 -7.58
C GLU A 45 3.70 0.68 -8.09
N VAL A 46 3.21 1.70 -7.44
CA VAL A 46 3.55 3.07 -7.83
C VAL A 46 5.03 3.33 -7.61
N VAL A 47 5.54 2.89 -6.47
CA VAL A 47 6.94 3.09 -6.14
C VAL A 47 7.84 2.38 -7.15
N GLU A 48 7.47 1.18 -7.54
CA GLU A 48 8.26 0.44 -8.49
C GLU A 48 8.26 1.09 -9.85
N LYS A 49 7.14 1.67 -10.22
CA LYS A 49 7.05 2.39 -11.47
C LYS A 49 7.98 3.58 -11.47
N ARG A 50 7.96 4.33 -10.39
CA ARG A 50 8.82 5.50 -10.28
C ARG A 50 10.29 5.12 -10.31
N LYS A 51 10.59 3.99 -9.71
CA LYS A 51 11.95 3.52 -9.68
C LYS A 51 12.44 3.22 -11.09
N LYS A 52 11.61 2.60 -11.89
CA LYS A 52 11.98 2.30 -13.25
C LYS A 52 12.21 3.55 -14.06
N GLU A 53 11.37 4.52 -13.88
CA GLU A 53 11.52 5.77 -14.60
C GLU A 53 12.80 6.48 -14.20
N LYS A 54 13.10 6.44 -12.91
CA LYS A 54 14.32 7.05 -12.44
C LYS A 54 15.55 6.37 -13.02
N GLU A 55 15.52 5.08 -13.09
CA GLU A 55 16.64 4.35 -13.65
C GLU A 55 16.85 4.70 -15.09
N LYS A 56 15.75 4.88 -15.82
CA LYS A 56 15.87 5.26 -17.20
C LYS A 56 16.52 6.61 -17.35
N GLU A 57 16.09 7.56 -16.56
CA GLU A 57 16.67 8.88 -16.61
C GLU A 57 18.12 8.84 -16.26
N HIS A 58 18.43 8.08 -15.26
CA HIS A 58 19.79 7.98 -14.80
C HIS A 58 20.67 7.43 -15.89
N ARG A 59 20.18 6.48 -16.61
CA ARG A 59 20.96 5.90 -17.66
C ARG A 59 21.24 6.85 -18.77
N GLN A 60 20.37 7.73 -19.02
CA GLN A 60 20.54 8.68 -20.08
C GLN A 60 21.54 9.75 -19.76
N SER A 61 21.81 9.97 -18.50
CA SER A 61 22.79 11.00 -18.19
C SER A 61 24.19 10.42 -18.05
#